data_dd930207dd33fc94cf54cf9b28e84ce0
#
_entry.id   dd930207dd33fc94cf54cf9b28e84ce0
#
_cell.length_a   1.000
_cell.length_b   1.000
_cell.length_c   1.000
_cell.angle_alpha   90.00
_cell.angle_beta   90.00
_cell.angle_gamma   90.00
#
_symmetry.space_group_name_H-M   'P 1'
#
loop_
_entity.id
_entity.type
_entity.pdbx_description
1 polymer ?
#
loop_
_entity_poly.entity_id
_entity_poly.type
_entity_poly.pdbx_seq_one_letter_code
_entity_poly.pdbx_strand_id
1 'polypeptide(L)'
;MGFNPDLATLRAMSVLLPGPLPIAVNGIRVAASIRPRKFVIEGGDDTPVTMPRTAFQVVYPDCSVMIDSGLDKATHDSFSPDKPEPYFLDAFATLARALDAARLIVITHHHADHVAGVLSAANFRALARKTVITSESARCLVETPHRPHLKLPAAAIADFIVLDYPVCYPVAPGIVLIKTPGHSVDSQMVFITLQSGKNILHSVDSAWIMDNILQLKGKAAPWVKEDVPAVMAQLRWLKRVHETDEAVTILVTHDDQHFDAVTNGGIVGATLAF
;
A
#
# COMPACT_ATOMS: atom_id res chain seq x y z
N MET A 1 -3.72 -21.94 12.91
CA MET A 1 -4.31 -20.74 13.57
C MET A 1 -4.69 -19.76 12.47
N GLY A 2 -5.88 -19.14 12.51
CA GLY A 2 -6.29 -18.17 11.51
C GLY A 2 -5.53 -16.85 11.66
N PHE A 3 -5.48 -16.03 10.61
CA PHE A 3 -4.91 -14.67 10.64
C PHE A 3 -5.66 -13.81 11.66
N ASN A 4 -4.99 -13.38 12.71
CA ASN A 4 -5.59 -12.60 13.80
C ASN A 4 -4.54 -11.83 14.59
N PRO A 5 -3.86 -10.84 14.00
CA PRO A 5 -2.97 -9.96 14.74
C PRO A 5 -3.71 -9.25 15.89
N ASP A 6 -3.08 -9.18 17.05
CA ASP A 6 -3.66 -8.51 18.21
C ASP A 6 -3.38 -7.00 18.17
N LEU A 7 -4.42 -6.18 18.21
CA LEU A 7 -4.32 -4.72 18.13
C LEU A 7 -3.55 -4.10 19.32
N ALA A 8 -3.67 -4.68 20.51
CA ALA A 8 -2.92 -4.20 21.67
C ALA A 8 -1.41 -4.41 21.46
N THR A 9 -1.03 -5.57 20.92
CA THR A 9 0.35 -5.86 20.51
C THR A 9 0.84 -4.90 19.43
N LEU A 10 0.03 -4.62 18.38
CA LEU A 10 0.41 -3.66 17.34
C LEU A 10 0.64 -2.25 17.88
N ARG A 11 -0.24 -1.78 18.78
CA ARG A 11 -0.06 -0.49 19.47
C ARG A 11 1.20 -0.47 20.34
N ALA A 12 1.46 -1.52 21.08
CA ALA A 12 2.69 -1.64 21.88
C ALA A 12 3.94 -1.63 20.99
N MET A 13 3.92 -2.36 19.87
CA MET A 13 5.03 -2.40 18.91
C MET A 13 5.26 -1.04 18.23
N SER A 14 4.22 -0.27 17.97
CA SER A 14 4.34 1.02 17.29
C SER A 14 5.13 2.06 18.09
N VAL A 15 5.24 1.89 19.40
CA VAL A 15 6.00 2.79 20.29
C VAL A 15 7.33 2.21 20.78
N LEU A 16 7.76 1.07 20.25
CA LEU A 16 9.04 0.45 20.65
C LEU A 16 10.27 1.21 20.16
N LEU A 17 10.17 1.79 18.96
CA LEU A 17 11.28 2.56 18.40
C LEU A 17 11.27 3.99 18.98
N PRO A 18 12.43 4.51 19.42
CA PRO A 18 12.50 5.87 19.97
C PRO A 18 12.31 6.91 18.87
N GLY A 19 11.61 7.99 19.20
CA GLY A 19 11.36 9.12 18.31
C GLY A 19 9.94 9.64 18.38
N PRO A 20 9.64 10.78 17.72
CA PRO A 20 8.30 11.33 17.67
C PRO A 20 7.37 10.37 16.89
N LEU A 21 6.13 10.29 17.31
CA LEU A 21 5.09 9.63 16.52
C LEU A 21 4.68 10.52 15.33
N PRO A 22 4.17 9.93 14.24
CA PRO A 22 3.67 10.70 13.11
C PRO A 22 2.48 11.57 13.51
N ILE A 23 2.39 12.74 12.88
CA ILE A 23 1.35 13.75 13.14
C ILE A 23 0.19 13.66 12.15
N ALA A 24 0.42 13.10 10.96
CA ALA A 24 -0.59 12.95 9.91
C ALA A 24 -0.26 11.81 8.96
N VAL A 25 -1.26 11.36 8.21
CA VAL A 25 -1.11 10.58 6.99
C VAL A 25 -1.74 11.36 5.85
N ASN A 26 -1.03 11.52 4.74
CA ASN A 26 -1.52 12.11 3.50
C ASN A 26 -1.58 11.05 2.40
N GLY A 27 -2.45 11.23 1.42
CA GLY A 27 -2.54 10.36 0.27
C GLY A 27 -2.49 11.13 -1.04
N ILE A 28 -2.01 10.47 -2.10
CA ILE A 28 -1.99 11.03 -3.44
C ILE A 28 -2.40 9.98 -4.46
N ARG A 29 -3.37 10.30 -5.31
CA ARG A 29 -3.79 9.50 -6.46
C ARG A 29 -3.00 9.92 -7.68
N VAL A 30 -2.19 9.03 -8.25
CA VAL A 30 -1.34 9.34 -9.43
C VAL A 30 -1.92 8.84 -10.73
N ALA A 31 -2.83 7.89 -10.66
CA ALA A 31 -3.52 7.32 -11.80
C ALA A 31 -4.82 6.65 -11.36
N ALA A 32 -5.62 6.18 -12.30
CA ALA A 32 -6.77 5.32 -12.01
C ALA A 32 -7.01 4.33 -13.15
N SER A 33 -7.51 3.16 -12.80
CA SER A 33 -8.09 2.20 -13.75
C SER A 33 -9.60 2.16 -13.58
N ILE A 34 -10.34 2.02 -14.69
CA ILE A 34 -11.79 1.86 -14.64
C ILE A 34 -12.14 0.41 -14.96
N ARG A 35 -12.72 -0.29 -14.00
CA ARG A 35 -13.06 -1.72 -14.11
C ARG A 35 -14.53 -1.97 -13.80
N PRO A 36 -15.18 -2.93 -14.48
CA PRO A 36 -16.49 -3.42 -14.05
C PRO A 36 -16.45 -3.92 -12.60
N ARG A 37 -17.45 -3.58 -11.82
CA ARG A 37 -17.57 -3.96 -10.40
C ARG A 37 -17.45 -5.48 -10.19
N LYS A 38 -17.94 -6.29 -11.14
CA LYS A 38 -17.82 -7.75 -11.11
C LYS A 38 -16.38 -8.28 -11.03
N PHE A 39 -15.38 -7.47 -11.41
CA PHE A 39 -13.96 -7.84 -11.26
C PHE A 39 -13.39 -7.40 -9.91
N VAL A 40 -13.98 -6.36 -9.32
CA VAL A 40 -13.48 -5.75 -8.09
C VAL A 40 -13.99 -6.47 -6.86
N ILE A 41 -15.22 -7.00 -6.95
CA ILE A 41 -15.88 -7.73 -5.87
C ILE A 41 -16.70 -8.91 -6.41
N GLU A 42 -16.64 -10.05 -5.75
CA GLU A 42 -17.40 -11.24 -6.10
C GLU A 42 -18.90 -10.98 -6.07
N GLY A 43 -19.59 -11.35 -7.17
CA GLY A 43 -21.02 -11.11 -7.35
C GLY A 43 -21.37 -9.66 -7.68
N GLY A 44 -20.38 -8.83 -8.04
CA GLY A 44 -20.62 -7.50 -8.59
C GLY A 44 -21.22 -7.53 -9.99
N ASP A 45 -21.68 -6.38 -10.46
CA ASP A 45 -22.27 -6.16 -11.79
C ASP A 45 -21.28 -5.49 -12.77
N ASP A 46 -21.78 -4.99 -13.89
CA ASP A 46 -20.99 -4.29 -14.90
C ASP A 46 -20.83 -2.78 -14.63
N THR A 47 -21.33 -2.27 -13.51
CA THR A 47 -21.15 -0.86 -13.13
C THR A 47 -19.67 -0.51 -13.06
N PRO A 48 -19.21 0.58 -13.71
CA PRO A 48 -17.82 0.98 -13.69
C PRO A 48 -17.41 1.46 -12.29
N VAL A 49 -16.28 0.95 -11.80
CA VAL A 49 -15.63 1.37 -10.57
C VAL A 49 -14.31 2.03 -10.92
N THR A 50 -14.09 3.24 -10.41
CA THR A 50 -12.79 3.92 -10.48
C THR A 50 -11.88 3.36 -9.41
N MET A 51 -10.75 2.80 -9.84
CA MET A 51 -9.73 2.21 -8.98
C MET A 51 -8.49 3.10 -9.02
N PRO A 52 -8.30 4.03 -8.09
CA PRO A 52 -7.13 4.89 -8.05
C PRO A 52 -5.86 4.09 -7.79
N ARG A 53 -4.72 4.62 -8.25
CA ARG A 53 -3.37 4.19 -7.88
C ARG A 53 -2.85 5.20 -6.86
N THR A 54 -2.84 4.78 -5.60
CA THR A 54 -2.62 5.67 -4.48
C THR A 54 -1.32 5.32 -3.76
N ALA A 55 -0.54 6.34 -3.39
CA ALA A 55 0.56 6.24 -2.45
C ALA A 55 0.26 7.08 -1.22
N PHE A 56 0.81 6.70 -0.06
CA PHE A 56 0.58 7.42 1.19
C PHE A 56 1.88 7.97 1.77
N GLN A 57 1.77 9.09 2.44
CA GLN A 57 2.86 9.74 3.16
C GLN A 57 2.52 9.79 4.65
N VAL A 58 3.36 9.21 5.46
CA VAL A 58 3.30 9.33 6.93
C VAL A 58 4.20 10.49 7.33
N VAL A 59 3.61 11.55 7.90
CA VAL A 59 4.26 12.82 8.20
C VAL A 59 4.68 12.85 9.66
N TYR A 60 5.95 13.15 9.90
CA TYR A 60 6.54 13.42 11.22
C TYR A 60 6.84 14.91 11.36
N PRO A 61 7.16 15.40 12.57
CA PRO A 61 7.53 16.80 12.76
C PRO A 61 8.75 17.26 11.93
N ASP A 62 9.67 16.35 11.59
CA ASP A 62 10.96 16.65 10.96
C ASP A 62 11.23 15.88 9.67
N CYS A 63 10.37 14.95 9.30
CA CYS A 63 10.58 14.10 8.12
C CYS A 63 9.27 13.44 7.65
N SER A 64 9.38 12.60 6.64
CA SER A 64 8.28 11.72 6.21
C SER A 64 8.75 10.31 5.86
N VAL A 65 7.81 9.37 5.90
CA VAL A 65 7.94 8.01 5.39
C VAL A 65 6.89 7.82 4.29
N MET A 66 7.30 7.33 3.12
CA MET A 66 6.34 6.97 2.07
C MET A 66 5.94 5.52 2.20
N ILE A 67 4.66 5.25 1.99
CA ILE A 67 4.10 3.90 1.84
C ILE A 67 3.70 3.76 0.38
N ASP A 68 4.38 2.87 -0.31
CA ASP A 68 4.37 2.67 -1.75
C ASP A 68 4.88 3.86 -2.57
N SER A 69 5.14 3.63 -3.83
CA SER A 69 5.75 4.60 -4.72
C SER A 69 4.91 4.92 -5.97
N GLY A 70 3.70 4.33 -6.07
CA GLY A 70 2.91 4.48 -7.28
C GLY A 70 3.61 3.90 -8.50
N LEU A 71 3.33 4.49 -9.67
CA LEU A 71 3.89 4.03 -10.94
C LEU A 71 4.08 5.20 -11.92
N ASP A 72 5.07 5.07 -12.81
CA ASP A 72 5.25 5.96 -13.96
C ASP A 72 4.19 5.71 -15.04
N LYS A 73 4.08 6.66 -15.99
CA LYS A 73 3.07 6.60 -17.06
C LYS A 73 3.22 5.37 -17.95
N ALA A 74 4.45 4.99 -18.31
CA ALA A 74 4.67 3.84 -19.19
C ALA A 74 4.22 2.53 -18.52
N THR A 75 4.51 2.39 -17.22
CA THR A 75 4.01 1.28 -16.43
C THR A 75 2.48 1.31 -16.31
N HIS A 76 1.87 2.48 -16.09
CA HIS A 76 0.42 2.63 -16.05
C HIS A 76 -0.23 2.19 -17.36
N ASP A 77 0.26 2.69 -18.50
CA ASP A 77 -0.28 2.36 -19.81
C ASP A 77 -0.18 0.86 -20.12
N SER A 78 0.80 0.15 -19.55
CA SER A 78 0.95 -1.31 -19.71
C SER A 78 -0.19 -2.15 -19.10
N PHE A 79 -1.02 -1.56 -18.23
CA PHE A 79 -2.20 -2.25 -17.65
C PHE A 79 -3.38 -2.31 -18.63
N SER A 80 -3.46 -1.37 -19.57
CA SER A 80 -4.53 -1.26 -20.57
C SER A 80 -3.97 -0.68 -21.87
N PRO A 81 -3.12 -1.43 -22.60
CA PRO A 81 -2.38 -0.89 -23.76
C PRO A 81 -3.29 -0.37 -24.87
N ASP A 82 -4.48 -0.95 -25.02
CA ASP A 82 -5.43 -0.58 -26.09
C ASP A 82 -6.47 0.47 -25.63
N LYS A 83 -6.44 0.89 -24.38
CA LYS A 83 -7.41 1.83 -23.81
C LYS A 83 -6.73 2.81 -22.87
N PRO A 84 -6.66 4.11 -23.23
CA PRO A 84 -6.15 5.13 -22.34
C PRO A 84 -6.96 5.19 -21.04
N GLU A 85 -6.27 5.21 -19.90
CA GLU A 85 -6.85 5.38 -18.58
C GLU A 85 -6.27 6.64 -17.90
N PRO A 86 -6.98 7.23 -16.91
CA PRO A 86 -6.55 8.46 -16.26
C PRO A 86 -5.16 8.34 -15.65
N TYR A 87 -4.27 9.27 -15.97
CA TYR A 87 -2.95 9.43 -15.38
C TYR A 87 -2.70 10.90 -15.06
N PHE A 88 -2.29 11.19 -13.83
CA PHE A 88 -2.18 12.55 -13.31
C PHE A 88 -0.70 12.96 -13.21
N LEU A 89 -0.17 13.56 -14.27
CA LEU A 89 1.25 13.93 -14.39
C LEU A 89 1.76 14.78 -13.23
N ASP A 90 0.99 15.81 -12.83
CA ASP A 90 1.39 16.72 -11.74
C ASP A 90 1.37 16.01 -10.38
N ALA A 91 0.42 15.07 -10.19
CA ALA A 91 0.38 14.24 -8.99
C ALA A 91 1.59 13.30 -8.92
N PHE A 92 1.95 12.67 -10.05
CA PHE A 92 3.15 11.83 -10.09
C PHE A 92 4.44 12.65 -9.88
N ALA A 93 4.55 13.83 -10.48
CA ALA A 93 5.69 14.73 -10.23
C ALA A 93 5.77 15.13 -8.76
N THR A 94 4.63 15.35 -8.11
CA THR A 94 4.56 15.64 -6.66
C THR A 94 4.97 14.43 -5.84
N LEU A 95 4.49 13.22 -6.21
CA LEU A 95 4.91 11.96 -5.57
C LEU A 95 6.43 11.74 -5.70
N ALA A 96 7.00 11.95 -6.91
CA ALA A 96 8.44 11.79 -7.14
C ALA A 96 9.26 12.68 -6.20
N ARG A 97 8.86 13.96 -6.03
CA ARG A 97 9.52 14.85 -5.06
C ARG A 97 9.37 14.37 -3.61
N ALA A 98 8.21 13.81 -3.25
CA ALA A 98 8.00 13.27 -1.91
C ALA A 98 8.84 12.02 -1.68
N LEU A 99 8.98 11.14 -2.68
CA LEU A 99 9.90 10.00 -2.63
C LEU A 99 11.35 10.46 -2.43
N ASP A 100 11.78 11.53 -3.12
CA ASP A 100 13.12 12.11 -2.94
C ASP A 100 13.36 12.68 -1.55
N ALA A 101 12.37 13.37 -1.00
CA ALA A 101 12.45 14.02 0.32
C ALA A 101 12.28 13.03 1.49
N ALA A 102 11.63 11.89 1.28
CA ALA A 102 11.33 10.93 2.33
C ALA A 102 12.60 10.37 2.99
N ARG A 103 12.55 10.18 4.31
CA ARG A 103 13.59 9.47 5.06
C ARG A 103 13.59 7.98 4.77
N LEU A 104 12.42 7.41 4.55
CA LEU A 104 12.19 5.99 4.28
C LEU A 104 11.06 5.82 3.28
N ILE A 105 11.13 4.78 2.45
CA ILE A 105 10.07 4.33 1.57
C ILE A 105 9.78 2.87 1.94
N VAL A 106 8.54 2.54 2.21
CA VAL A 106 8.12 1.16 2.49
C VAL A 106 7.29 0.67 1.31
N ILE A 107 7.74 -0.37 0.64
CA ILE A 107 6.97 -1.04 -0.40
C ILE A 107 6.16 -2.16 0.23
N THR A 108 4.85 -2.11 0.04
CA THR A 108 3.92 -3.07 0.63
C THR A 108 3.96 -4.42 -0.06
N HIS A 109 4.19 -4.44 -1.37
CA HIS A 109 4.41 -5.65 -2.18
C HIS A 109 4.95 -5.29 -3.58
N HIS A 110 5.40 -6.30 -4.34
CA HIS A 110 6.13 -6.12 -5.61
C HIS A 110 5.27 -5.74 -6.82
N HIS A 111 3.95 -5.57 -6.68
CA HIS A 111 3.12 -5.20 -7.83
C HIS A 111 3.48 -3.83 -8.38
N ALA A 112 3.33 -3.68 -9.69
CA ALA A 112 3.86 -2.55 -10.44
C ALA A 112 3.34 -1.19 -9.96
N ASP A 113 2.08 -1.12 -9.56
CA ASP A 113 1.44 0.11 -9.09
C ASP A 113 1.84 0.53 -7.65
N HIS A 114 2.63 -0.32 -6.97
CA HIS A 114 3.19 -0.04 -5.65
C HIS A 114 4.69 0.27 -5.71
N VAL A 115 5.43 -0.39 -6.62
CA VAL A 115 6.89 -0.33 -6.62
C VAL A 115 7.49 0.45 -7.80
N ALA A 116 6.75 0.64 -8.90
CA ALA A 116 7.34 1.16 -10.13
C ALA A 116 7.86 2.60 -10.01
N GLY A 117 7.28 3.44 -9.15
CA GLY A 117 7.79 4.79 -8.94
C GLY A 117 9.23 4.83 -8.45
N VAL A 118 9.66 3.84 -7.65
CA VAL A 118 11.07 3.66 -7.26
C VAL A 118 11.86 3.04 -8.41
N LEU A 119 11.36 1.97 -9.03
CA LEU A 119 12.12 1.18 -10.00
C LEU A 119 12.39 1.92 -11.30
N SER A 120 11.45 2.79 -11.73
CA SER A 120 11.54 3.56 -12.96
C SER A 120 12.19 4.94 -12.78
N ALA A 121 12.56 5.30 -11.54
CA ALA A 121 13.14 6.60 -11.27
C ALA A 121 14.55 6.75 -11.86
N ALA A 122 14.86 7.92 -12.42
CA ALA A 122 16.21 8.22 -12.93
C ALA A 122 17.29 8.10 -11.84
N ASN A 123 16.94 8.39 -10.59
CA ASN A 123 17.78 8.27 -9.40
C ASN A 123 17.52 6.99 -8.60
N PHE A 124 17.10 5.91 -9.27
CA PHE A 124 16.74 4.61 -8.69
C PHE A 124 17.61 4.20 -7.50
N ARG A 125 18.96 4.21 -7.65
CA ARG A 125 19.85 3.79 -6.58
C ARG A 125 19.75 4.64 -5.31
N ALA A 126 19.51 5.95 -5.46
CA ALA A 126 19.34 6.83 -4.31
C ALA A 126 18.04 6.51 -3.57
N LEU A 127 16.95 6.23 -4.30
CA LEU A 127 15.67 5.80 -3.73
C LEU A 127 15.77 4.40 -3.12
N ALA A 128 16.37 3.43 -3.82
CA ALA A 128 16.51 2.06 -3.35
C ALA A 128 17.19 1.98 -1.98
N ARG A 129 18.22 2.77 -1.72
CA ARG A 129 18.98 2.80 -0.44
C ARG A 129 18.15 3.20 0.77
N LYS A 130 17.01 3.80 0.56
CA LYS A 130 16.03 4.15 1.61
C LYS A 130 14.69 3.45 1.42
N THR A 131 14.64 2.44 0.55
CA THR A 131 13.43 1.66 0.30
C THR A 131 13.51 0.32 1.00
N VAL A 132 12.52 0.08 1.85
CA VAL A 132 12.31 -1.18 2.55
C VAL A 132 11.46 -2.08 1.68
N ILE A 133 11.94 -3.30 1.46
CA ILE A 133 11.22 -4.39 0.81
C ILE A 133 11.37 -5.66 1.66
N THR A 134 10.48 -6.65 1.47
CA THR A 134 10.67 -7.96 2.09
C THR A 134 11.64 -8.82 1.27
N SER A 135 12.19 -9.88 1.87
CA SER A 135 12.98 -10.88 1.13
C SER A 135 12.18 -11.54 -0.01
N GLU A 136 10.88 -11.72 0.19
CA GLU A 136 9.97 -12.21 -0.85
C GLU A 136 9.79 -11.20 -1.99
N SER A 137 9.64 -9.89 -1.67
CA SER A 137 9.61 -8.84 -2.69
C SER A 137 10.89 -8.83 -3.51
N ALA A 138 12.05 -8.92 -2.85
CA ALA A 138 13.35 -8.97 -3.51
C ALA A 138 13.42 -10.14 -4.50
N ARG A 139 12.96 -11.34 -4.09
CA ARG A 139 12.90 -12.52 -4.95
C ARG A 139 11.95 -12.30 -6.13
N CYS A 140 10.74 -11.78 -5.89
CA CYS A 140 9.77 -11.53 -6.95
C CYS A 140 10.29 -10.53 -7.98
N LEU A 141 10.93 -9.44 -7.57
CA LEU A 141 11.49 -8.43 -8.48
C LEU A 141 12.59 -8.97 -9.39
N VAL A 142 13.32 -9.99 -8.95
CA VAL A 142 14.37 -10.65 -9.74
C VAL A 142 13.83 -11.77 -10.61
N GLU A 143 12.94 -12.61 -10.09
CA GLU A 143 12.52 -13.85 -10.75
C GLU A 143 11.20 -13.70 -11.51
N THR A 144 10.19 -13.11 -10.88
CA THR A 144 8.80 -13.07 -11.35
C THR A 144 8.17 -11.67 -11.19
N PRO A 145 8.74 -10.61 -11.78
CA PRO A 145 8.21 -9.27 -11.63
C PRO A 145 6.81 -9.15 -12.20
N HIS A 146 5.96 -8.35 -11.58
CA HIS A 146 4.57 -8.14 -12.03
C HIS A 146 4.49 -7.60 -13.47
N ARG A 147 5.50 -6.84 -13.90
CA ARG A 147 5.68 -6.41 -15.30
C ARG A 147 7.11 -6.70 -15.74
N PRO A 148 7.33 -7.27 -16.93
CA PRO A 148 8.67 -7.69 -17.38
C PRO A 148 9.72 -6.57 -17.36
N HIS A 149 9.32 -5.33 -17.68
CA HIS A 149 10.23 -4.17 -17.72
C HIS A 149 10.68 -3.72 -16.32
N LEU A 150 10.04 -4.17 -15.25
CA LEU A 150 10.42 -3.88 -13.87
C LEU A 150 11.36 -4.95 -13.28
N LYS A 151 11.81 -5.89 -14.11
CA LYS A 151 12.75 -6.94 -13.67
C LYS A 151 14.07 -6.34 -13.25
N LEU A 152 14.49 -6.63 -12.01
CA LEU A 152 15.79 -6.22 -11.51
C LEU A 152 16.87 -7.29 -11.72
N PRO A 153 18.11 -6.90 -12.02
CA PRO A 153 19.24 -7.80 -11.86
C PRO A 153 19.45 -8.09 -10.36
N ALA A 154 19.82 -9.33 -10.03
CA ALA A 154 20.01 -9.75 -8.63
C ALA A 154 20.95 -8.83 -7.83
N ALA A 155 21.98 -8.30 -8.47
CA ALA A 155 22.91 -7.37 -7.84
C ALA A 155 22.25 -6.05 -7.37
N ALA A 156 21.17 -5.62 -8.00
CA ALA A 156 20.47 -4.39 -7.62
C ALA A 156 19.75 -4.50 -6.26
N ILE A 157 19.47 -5.72 -5.80
CA ILE A 157 18.84 -5.95 -4.50
C ILE A 157 19.72 -5.46 -3.35
N ALA A 158 21.03 -5.45 -3.52
CA ALA A 158 21.98 -4.95 -2.52
C ALA A 158 21.83 -3.44 -2.23
N ASP A 159 21.14 -2.70 -3.10
CA ASP A 159 20.85 -1.27 -2.87
C ASP A 159 19.62 -1.08 -1.94
N PHE A 160 18.79 -2.10 -1.70
CA PHE A 160 17.57 -2.00 -0.87
C PHE A 160 17.83 -2.35 0.60
N ILE A 161 16.95 -1.87 1.47
CA ILE A 161 16.82 -2.35 2.85
C ILE A 161 15.90 -3.57 2.82
N VAL A 162 16.47 -4.76 2.86
CA VAL A 162 15.71 -6.02 2.82
C VAL A 162 15.41 -6.47 4.23
N LEU A 163 14.12 -6.64 4.54
CA LEU A 163 13.65 -7.15 5.82
C LEU A 163 13.09 -8.57 5.67
N ASP A 164 13.36 -9.37 6.70
CA ASP A 164 12.68 -10.64 6.90
C ASP A 164 12.20 -10.71 8.35
N TYR A 165 10.91 -10.99 8.53
CA TYR A 165 10.29 -11.05 9.85
C TYR A 165 9.10 -12.02 9.82
N PRO A 166 8.80 -12.69 10.96
CA PRO A 166 7.81 -13.78 10.95
C PRO A 166 6.36 -13.29 10.91
N VAL A 167 6.00 -12.23 11.64
CA VAL A 167 4.60 -11.77 11.79
C VAL A 167 4.47 -10.28 11.68
N CYS A 168 5.13 -9.51 12.56
CA CYS A 168 5.07 -8.06 12.61
C CYS A 168 6.47 -7.48 12.83
N TYR A 169 6.70 -6.25 12.33
CA TYR A 169 7.97 -5.55 12.46
C TYR A 169 7.78 -4.04 12.62
N PRO A 170 8.25 -3.41 13.72
CA PRO A 170 8.24 -1.96 13.86
C PRO A 170 9.34 -1.36 12.97
N VAL A 171 8.96 -0.67 11.89
CA VAL A 171 9.90 -0.16 10.88
C VAL A 171 10.32 1.29 11.13
N ALA A 172 9.45 2.06 11.80
CA ALA A 172 9.69 3.44 12.22
C ALA A 172 8.83 3.74 13.46
N PRO A 173 9.12 4.79 14.25
CA PRO A 173 8.25 5.20 15.34
C PRO A 173 6.82 5.40 14.84
N GLY A 174 5.86 4.70 15.44
CA GLY A 174 4.46 4.72 15.03
C GLY A 174 4.10 3.83 13.83
N ILE A 175 5.04 3.17 13.15
CA ILE A 175 4.75 2.33 11.98
C ILE A 175 5.14 0.87 12.24
N VAL A 176 4.17 -0.04 12.11
CA VAL A 176 4.34 -1.49 12.22
C VAL A 176 3.90 -2.16 10.92
N LEU A 177 4.78 -2.96 10.34
CA LEU A 177 4.49 -3.83 9.21
C LEU A 177 3.90 -5.15 9.72
N ILE A 178 2.87 -5.64 9.04
CA ILE A 178 2.19 -6.90 9.36
C ILE A 178 2.30 -7.80 8.14
N LYS A 179 2.95 -8.95 8.28
CA LYS A 179 3.10 -9.92 7.17
C LYS A 179 1.73 -10.50 6.81
N THR A 180 1.29 -10.30 5.58
CA THR A 180 -0.04 -10.68 5.09
C THR A 180 0.01 -11.35 3.72
N PRO A 181 0.78 -12.45 3.55
CA PRO A 181 0.78 -13.16 2.28
C PRO A 181 -0.65 -13.60 1.94
N GLY A 182 -0.98 -13.51 0.66
CA GLY A 182 -2.33 -13.85 0.17
C GLY A 182 -2.60 -13.21 -1.17
N HIS A 183 -2.76 -11.89 -1.22
CA HIS A 183 -2.83 -11.17 -2.50
C HIS A 183 -1.56 -11.36 -3.34
N SER A 184 -0.42 -11.26 -2.70
CA SER A 184 0.86 -11.72 -3.19
C SER A 184 1.65 -12.36 -2.05
N VAL A 185 2.72 -13.10 -2.38
CA VAL A 185 3.53 -13.83 -1.37
C VAL A 185 4.25 -12.87 -0.42
N ASP A 186 4.51 -11.66 -0.85
CA ASP A 186 5.29 -10.63 -0.17
C ASP A 186 4.43 -9.52 0.46
N SER A 187 3.11 -9.62 0.38
CA SER A 187 2.19 -8.60 0.89
C SER A 187 2.37 -8.36 2.39
N GLN A 188 2.34 -7.08 2.76
CA GLN A 188 2.42 -6.62 4.14
C GLN A 188 1.47 -5.43 4.36
N MET A 189 0.54 -5.53 5.32
CA MET A 189 -0.26 -4.41 5.78
C MET A 189 0.58 -3.45 6.62
N VAL A 190 0.11 -2.21 6.76
CA VAL A 190 0.80 -1.18 7.54
C VAL A 190 -0.12 -0.64 8.63
N PHE A 191 0.28 -0.79 9.88
CA PHE A 191 -0.40 -0.20 11.03
C PHE A 191 0.34 1.05 11.48
N ILE A 192 -0.38 2.17 11.62
CA ILE A 192 0.19 3.48 11.94
C ILE A 192 -0.50 4.03 13.18
N THR A 193 0.27 4.38 14.19
CA THR A 193 -0.20 5.10 15.40
C THR A 193 0.21 6.55 15.30
N LEU A 194 -0.77 7.45 15.29
CA LEU A 194 -0.54 8.90 15.26
C LEU A 194 -0.32 9.46 16.66
N GLN A 195 0.35 10.61 16.75
CA GLN A 195 0.53 11.37 18.00
C GLN A 195 -0.80 11.72 18.68
N SER A 196 -1.88 11.86 17.90
CA SER A 196 -3.23 12.10 18.41
C SER A 196 -3.86 10.89 19.12
N GLY A 197 -3.23 9.71 19.08
CA GLY A 197 -3.77 8.45 19.56
C GLY A 197 -4.66 7.71 18.56
N LYS A 198 -5.01 8.32 17.43
CA LYS A 198 -5.71 7.63 16.33
C LYS A 198 -4.79 6.63 15.65
N ASN A 199 -5.37 5.55 15.16
CA ASN A 199 -4.65 4.53 14.41
C ASN A 199 -5.17 4.45 12.97
N ILE A 200 -4.27 4.18 12.04
CA ILE A 200 -4.59 3.89 10.64
C ILE A 200 -4.08 2.50 10.32
N LEU A 201 -4.94 1.67 9.73
CA LEU A 201 -4.59 0.34 9.25
C LEU A 201 -4.77 0.30 7.74
N HIS A 202 -3.66 0.34 7.01
CA HIS A 202 -3.67 0.21 5.56
C HIS A 202 -3.72 -1.27 5.19
N SER A 203 -4.87 -1.69 4.60
CA SER A 203 -5.13 -3.09 4.23
C SER A 203 -4.33 -3.55 3.03
N VAL A 204 -3.68 -2.60 2.35
CA VAL A 204 -3.01 -2.86 1.07
C VAL A 204 -3.98 -3.56 0.12
N ASP A 205 -3.52 -4.44 -0.72
CA ASP A 205 -4.34 -5.13 -1.70
C ASP A 205 -5.02 -6.41 -1.19
N SER A 206 -5.00 -6.66 0.13
CA SER A 206 -5.92 -7.65 0.71
C SER A 206 -7.38 -7.27 0.42
N ALA A 207 -7.69 -5.96 0.45
CA ALA A 207 -8.94 -5.38 -0.04
C ALA A 207 -8.64 -4.27 -1.05
N TRP A 208 -9.28 -4.30 -2.22
CA TRP A 208 -9.18 -3.19 -3.17
C TRP A 208 -10.13 -2.05 -2.81
N ILE A 209 -11.36 -2.40 -2.38
CA ILE A 209 -12.39 -1.45 -1.95
C ILE A 209 -12.95 -1.83 -0.58
N MET A 210 -13.53 -0.87 0.11
CA MET A 210 -14.14 -1.12 1.43
C MET A 210 -15.21 -2.21 1.40
N ASP A 211 -15.94 -2.33 0.30
CA ASP A 211 -16.95 -3.38 0.16
C ASP A 211 -16.37 -4.79 0.22
N ASN A 212 -15.12 -5.03 -0.16
CA ASN A 212 -14.49 -6.34 0.05
C ASN A 212 -14.47 -6.72 1.54
N ILE A 213 -14.22 -5.74 2.41
CA ILE A 213 -14.19 -5.92 3.88
C ILE A 213 -15.60 -6.02 4.44
N LEU A 214 -16.45 -5.06 4.09
CA LEU A 214 -17.80 -4.95 4.67
C LEU A 214 -18.70 -6.14 4.30
N GLN A 215 -18.60 -6.61 3.05
CA GLN A 215 -19.41 -7.73 2.54
C GLN A 215 -18.72 -9.08 2.67
N LEU A 216 -17.44 -9.13 3.10
CA LEU A 216 -16.61 -10.34 3.13
C LEU A 216 -16.58 -11.06 1.78
N LYS A 217 -16.30 -10.32 0.72
CA LYS A 217 -16.22 -10.81 -0.65
C LYS A 217 -14.88 -10.50 -1.24
N GLY A 218 -14.24 -11.51 -1.81
CA GLY A 218 -12.96 -11.39 -2.50
C GLY A 218 -13.08 -10.63 -3.83
N LYS A 219 -11.94 -10.41 -4.45
CA LYS A 219 -11.82 -9.93 -5.82
C LYS A 219 -12.16 -11.08 -6.79
N ALA A 220 -12.74 -10.76 -7.94
CA ALA A 220 -13.15 -11.76 -8.94
C ALA A 220 -12.54 -11.50 -10.33
N ALA A 221 -11.51 -10.67 -10.41
CA ALA A 221 -10.81 -10.41 -11.67
C ALA A 221 -10.04 -11.65 -12.14
N PRO A 222 -10.21 -12.09 -13.40
CA PRO A 222 -9.63 -13.34 -13.89
C PRO A 222 -8.09 -13.34 -13.98
N TRP A 223 -7.48 -12.17 -13.95
CA TRP A 223 -6.02 -12.00 -13.95
C TRP A 223 -5.42 -11.99 -12.54
N VAL A 224 -6.25 -11.92 -11.48
CA VAL A 224 -5.78 -11.96 -10.09
C VAL A 224 -5.56 -13.42 -9.69
N LYS A 225 -4.35 -13.69 -9.21
CA LYS A 225 -3.97 -15.02 -8.69
C LYS A 225 -3.53 -14.82 -7.24
N GLU A 226 -4.40 -15.16 -6.31
CA GLU A 226 -4.15 -14.98 -4.89
C GLU A 226 -4.52 -16.23 -4.08
N ASP A 227 -3.97 -16.35 -2.89
CA ASP A 227 -4.42 -17.33 -1.89
C ASP A 227 -5.75 -16.83 -1.30
N VAL A 228 -6.85 -17.24 -1.92
CA VAL A 228 -8.21 -16.81 -1.52
C VAL A 228 -8.49 -17.14 -0.05
N PRO A 229 -8.21 -18.34 0.49
CA PRO A 229 -8.36 -18.64 1.92
C PRO A 229 -7.62 -17.64 2.82
N ALA A 230 -6.37 -17.29 2.50
CA ALA A 230 -5.58 -16.32 3.27
C ALA A 230 -6.18 -14.92 3.21
N VAL A 231 -6.52 -14.43 2.00
CA VAL A 231 -7.16 -13.12 1.82
C VAL A 231 -8.49 -13.06 2.57
N MET A 232 -9.34 -14.09 2.49
CA MET A 232 -10.60 -14.12 3.22
C MET A 232 -10.42 -14.14 4.75
N ALA A 233 -9.34 -14.74 5.26
CA ALA A 233 -9.02 -14.66 6.69
C ALA A 233 -8.63 -13.23 7.08
N GLN A 234 -7.87 -12.52 6.23
CA GLN A 234 -7.50 -11.11 6.41
C GLN A 234 -8.73 -10.20 6.35
N LEU A 235 -9.63 -10.39 5.38
CA LEU A 235 -10.87 -9.61 5.29
C LEU A 235 -11.75 -9.77 6.54
N ARG A 236 -11.87 -11.00 7.07
CA ARG A 236 -12.61 -11.24 8.33
C ARG A 236 -11.97 -10.51 9.51
N TRP A 237 -10.66 -10.48 9.60
CA TRP A 237 -9.95 -9.72 10.64
C TRP A 237 -10.16 -8.22 10.48
N LEU A 238 -9.97 -7.68 9.28
CA LEU A 238 -10.20 -6.26 8.96
C LEU A 238 -11.63 -5.84 9.30
N LYS A 239 -12.64 -6.66 8.96
CA LYS A 239 -14.03 -6.38 9.31
C LYS A 239 -14.22 -6.31 10.82
N ARG A 240 -13.69 -7.27 11.58
CA ARG A 240 -13.78 -7.21 13.05
C ARG A 240 -13.14 -5.95 13.60
N VAL A 241 -11.94 -5.58 13.13
CA VAL A 241 -11.27 -4.34 13.53
C VAL A 241 -12.16 -3.14 13.26
N HIS A 242 -12.72 -3.05 12.06
CA HIS A 242 -13.62 -1.96 11.66
C HIS A 242 -14.88 -1.87 12.55
N GLU A 243 -15.44 -3.01 12.95
CA GLU A 243 -16.68 -3.07 13.74
C GLU A 243 -16.46 -2.88 15.25
N THR A 244 -15.25 -3.13 15.76
CA THR A 244 -15.00 -3.19 17.21
C THR A 244 -14.04 -2.13 17.75
N ASP A 245 -13.36 -1.39 16.90
CA ASP A 245 -12.34 -0.41 17.33
C ASP A 245 -12.45 0.91 16.53
N GLU A 246 -13.24 1.84 17.06
CA GLU A 246 -13.48 3.15 16.44
C GLU A 246 -12.22 4.04 16.36
N ALA A 247 -11.17 3.71 17.13
CA ALA A 247 -9.89 4.42 17.07
C ALA A 247 -9.05 4.01 15.84
N VAL A 248 -9.44 2.94 15.12
CA VAL A 248 -8.74 2.45 13.92
C VAL A 248 -9.53 2.81 12.67
N THR A 249 -8.94 3.62 11.80
CA THR A 249 -9.45 3.84 10.45
C THR A 249 -8.75 2.88 9.49
N ILE A 250 -9.51 2.08 8.75
CA ILE A 250 -8.97 1.24 7.69
C ILE A 250 -8.82 2.07 6.42
N LEU A 251 -7.65 1.97 5.76
CA LEU A 251 -7.43 2.47 4.42
C LEU A 251 -7.35 1.30 3.44
N VAL A 252 -7.96 1.47 2.28
CA VAL A 252 -7.84 0.58 1.12
C VAL A 252 -7.19 1.32 -0.04
N THR A 253 -6.54 0.60 -0.95
CA THR A 253 -5.68 1.22 -1.98
C THR A 253 -6.47 1.76 -3.17
N HIS A 254 -7.53 1.05 -3.60
CA HIS A 254 -8.16 1.23 -4.91
C HIS A 254 -9.64 1.65 -4.83
N ASP A 255 -10.02 2.37 -3.79
CA ASP A 255 -11.40 2.86 -3.59
C ASP A 255 -11.42 4.38 -3.63
N ASP A 256 -11.93 4.93 -4.75
CA ASP A 256 -11.98 6.37 -4.96
C ASP A 256 -12.97 7.05 -4.01
N GLN A 257 -14.12 6.41 -3.76
CA GLN A 257 -15.14 6.94 -2.85
C GLN A 257 -14.65 6.92 -1.40
N HIS A 258 -13.98 5.85 -1.00
CA HIS A 258 -13.40 5.76 0.34
C HIS A 258 -12.26 6.77 0.54
N PHE A 259 -11.40 6.95 -0.47
CA PHE A 259 -10.35 7.97 -0.42
C PHE A 259 -10.95 9.37 -0.23
N ASP A 260 -11.99 9.71 -0.99
CA ASP A 260 -12.69 10.98 -0.84
C ASP A 260 -13.36 11.11 0.55
N ALA A 261 -13.94 10.05 1.07
CA ALA A 261 -14.56 10.07 2.40
C ALA A 261 -13.54 10.33 3.52
N VAL A 262 -12.38 9.65 3.51
CA VAL A 262 -11.35 9.84 4.54
C VAL A 262 -10.61 11.17 4.42
N THR A 263 -10.48 11.72 3.20
CA THR A 263 -9.88 13.05 2.99
C THR A 263 -10.83 14.17 3.35
N ASN A 264 -12.10 14.10 2.95
CA ASN A 264 -13.13 15.07 3.33
C ASN A 264 -13.41 15.06 4.84
N GLY A 265 -13.27 13.88 5.47
CA GLY A 265 -13.37 13.72 6.93
C GLY A 265 -12.13 14.18 7.70
N GLY A 266 -11.09 14.65 7.04
CA GLY A 266 -9.85 15.11 7.67
C GLY A 266 -9.04 14.00 8.39
N ILE A 267 -9.26 12.75 8.01
CA ILE A 267 -8.52 11.60 8.56
C ILE A 267 -7.20 11.43 7.82
N VAL A 268 -7.24 11.60 6.50
CA VAL A 268 -6.08 11.58 5.60
C VAL A 268 -6.02 12.92 4.88
N GLY A 269 -4.84 13.54 4.82
CA GLY A 269 -4.64 14.76 4.04
C GLY A 269 -4.63 14.46 2.54
N ALA A 270 -5.21 15.35 1.73
CA ALA A 270 -5.25 15.23 0.26
C ALA A 270 -4.03 15.82 -0.44
N THR A 271 -3.07 16.36 0.31
CA THR A 271 -1.86 17.03 -0.21
C THR A 271 -0.63 16.53 0.53
N LEU A 272 0.43 16.16 -0.22
CA LEU A 272 1.69 15.77 0.41
C LEU A 272 2.40 16.97 1.04
N ALA A 273 3.07 16.74 2.16
CA ALA A 273 3.89 17.71 2.89
C ALA A 273 5.36 17.65 2.41
N PHE A 274 6.08 18.79 2.49
CA PHE A 274 7.49 18.91 2.10
C PHE A 274 8.27 19.71 3.16
#